data_0a3e2525d957ccdbba0a9db12a28ced8
#
_entry.id   0a3e2525d957ccdbba0a9db12a28ced8
#
_cell.length_a   1.000
_cell.length_b   1.000
_cell.length_c   1.000
_cell.angle_alpha   90.00
_cell.angle_beta   90.00
_cell.angle_gamma   90.00
#
_symmetry.space_group_name_H-M   'P 1'
#
loop_
_entity.id
_entity.type
_entity.pdbx_description
1 polymer ?
#
loop_
_entity_poly.entity_id
_entity_poly.type
_entity_poly.pdbx_seq_one_letter_code
_entity_poly.pdbx_strand_id
1 'polypeptide(L)'
;MHLLYAFLAVLSLSHGFDPNCPGRCSCDAVQSAQCYRLTEVPSGLPSTTKRLLISHSKIQHLQLSDFTGMLALEDFSLLASGTESVENDTFKTLSNLKTLELWKNKLRRVPSALPTSLEVLKLNDNSIPVLHGSDFEGLEKLKILELKNNLISSLSPSMLSSLVSLQXXXXDGNNIESVAGPLALPHLKQISMENNQLHXXXXSFFTSLQSLQFLSFSGNFLTKIPINLPKSLLSLKMERNQLKVVRFRDMKHLENLSHLYLSENSLSSIEGAQLLASLTTLELSQNQLQMLPLRLPARLQKLDMSNNLIQRVTAQDFQDLRDLKHLFLDNNIVSLFEAGALQRCSQLSNLALEQNLLLSIPLKLPETLARLDLKGNAIQDIAERELKDLKQLQVLNLRNNKISALDLKALEGLPRLRHLYLDGNPWNCTCSLLKVREVLKAKGTDVRGGQCAAPAERQGESWMSSKKIMRQCEHHLHLTETNKETKKKSKPEEHSSIRINMDDDDDDYEID
;
A
#
# COMPACT_ATOMS: atom_id res chain seq x y z
N MET A 1 -11.11 7.40 -11.30
CA MET A 1 -12.15 8.35 -11.70
C MET A 1 -11.66 9.48 -12.58
N HIS A 2 -10.52 10.09 -12.29
CA HIS A 2 -9.94 11.13 -13.15
C HIS A 2 -9.62 10.63 -14.55
N LEU A 3 -9.17 9.38 -14.65
CA LEU A 3 -8.89 8.75 -15.94
C LEU A 3 -10.15 8.62 -16.78
N LEU A 4 -11.29 8.30 -16.15
CA LEU A 4 -12.57 8.19 -16.84
C LEU A 4 -13.01 9.55 -17.36
N TYR A 5 -12.87 10.60 -16.56
CA TYR A 5 -13.18 11.97 -16.99
C TYR A 5 -12.35 12.38 -18.21
N ALA A 6 -11.04 12.12 -18.14
CA ALA A 6 -10.15 12.48 -19.24
C ALA A 6 -10.52 11.71 -20.51
N PHE A 7 -10.85 10.43 -20.36
CA PHE A 7 -11.22 9.60 -21.49
C PHE A 7 -12.50 10.11 -22.14
N LEU A 8 -13.52 10.44 -21.34
CA LEU A 8 -14.79 10.97 -21.87
C LEU A 8 -14.59 12.32 -22.55
N ALA A 9 -13.75 13.17 -21.98
CA ALA A 9 -13.46 14.48 -22.59
C ALA A 9 -12.76 14.33 -23.93
N VAL A 10 -11.80 13.40 -24.03
CA VAL A 10 -11.11 13.14 -25.29
C VAL A 10 -12.08 12.60 -26.33
N LEU A 11 -12.97 11.69 -25.94
CA LEU A 11 -13.95 11.14 -26.86
C LEU A 11 -14.90 12.23 -27.39
N SER A 12 -15.36 13.12 -26.51
CA SER A 12 -16.26 14.19 -26.95
C SER A 12 -15.55 15.16 -27.89
N LEU A 13 -14.29 15.44 -27.64
CA LEU A 13 -13.48 16.29 -28.53
C LEU A 13 -13.26 15.63 -29.90
N SER A 14 -13.06 14.31 -29.91
CA SER A 14 -12.75 13.61 -31.15
C SER A 14 -13.96 13.38 -32.04
N HIS A 15 -15.17 13.38 -31.47
CA HIS A 15 -16.40 13.08 -32.21
C HIS A 15 -17.21 14.32 -32.61
N GLY A 16 -16.75 15.50 -32.23
CA GLY A 16 -17.37 16.73 -32.63
C GLY A 16 -18.60 17.07 -31.83
N PHE A 17 -19.26 18.13 -32.25
CA PHE A 17 -20.41 18.73 -31.59
C PHE A 17 -21.72 18.10 -32.05
N ASP A 18 -22.53 17.63 -31.09
CA ASP A 18 -23.87 17.16 -31.36
C ASP A 18 -24.85 18.32 -31.16
N PRO A 19 -25.52 18.83 -32.23
CA PRO A 19 -26.39 19.99 -32.07
C PRO A 19 -27.63 19.73 -31.21
N ASN A 20 -27.94 18.42 -30.95
CA ASN A 20 -29.06 18.09 -30.09
C ASN A 20 -28.67 17.92 -28.63
N CYS A 21 -27.38 18.10 -28.30
CA CYS A 21 -26.90 17.96 -26.94
C CYS A 21 -27.23 19.25 -26.14
N PRO A 22 -27.85 19.12 -24.96
CA PRO A 22 -28.19 20.33 -24.17
C PRO A 22 -26.96 21.14 -23.80
N GLY A 23 -27.17 22.40 -23.49
CA GLY A 23 -26.12 23.29 -23.03
C GLY A 23 -25.46 22.75 -21.76
N ARG A 24 -24.16 23.00 -21.62
CA ARG A 24 -23.33 22.54 -20.50
C ARG A 24 -23.20 21.02 -20.45
N CYS A 25 -23.54 20.34 -21.56
CA CYS A 25 -23.35 18.91 -21.71
C CYS A 25 -22.50 18.62 -22.93
N SER A 26 -21.74 17.56 -22.85
CA SER A 26 -21.01 16.97 -23.99
C SER A 26 -21.63 15.62 -24.28
N CYS A 27 -22.07 15.41 -25.50
CA CYS A 27 -22.64 14.14 -25.93
C CYS A 27 -21.72 13.52 -26.96
N ASP A 28 -21.55 12.18 -26.90
CA ASP A 28 -20.64 11.49 -27.80
C ASP A 28 -21.34 10.37 -28.56
N ALA A 29 -20.63 9.78 -29.51
CA ALA A 29 -21.15 8.76 -30.38
C ALA A 29 -21.38 7.42 -29.67
N VAL A 30 -20.84 7.24 -28.48
CA VAL A 30 -21.09 6.02 -27.69
C VAL A 30 -22.25 6.20 -26.71
N GLN A 31 -23.12 7.13 -27.01
CA GLN A 31 -24.39 7.35 -26.29
C GLN A 31 -24.17 7.76 -24.83
N SER A 32 -23.13 8.53 -24.59
CA SER A 32 -22.80 9.04 -23.26
C SER A 32 -22.93 10.55 -23.26
N ALA A 33 -23.42 11.10 -22.15
CA ALA A 33 -23.51 12.54 -21.94
C ALA A 33 -22.84 12.89 -20.61
N GLN A 34 -22.11 13.99 -20.60
CA GLN A 34 -21.42 14.50 -19.41
C GLN A 34 -21.75 15.98 -19.26
N CYS A 35 -22.29 16.34 -18.10
CA CYS A 35 -22.80 17.70 -17.87
C CYS A 35 -22.22 18.29 -16.59
N TYR A 36 -22.03 19.62 -16.57
CA TYR A 36 -21.55 20.34 -15.39
C TYR A 36 -22.38 21.58 -15.13
N ARG A 37 -22.36 22.02 -13.89
CA ARG A 37 -22.88 23.32 -13.46
C ARG A 37 -24.32 23.51 -13.88
N LEU A 38 -25.10 22.45 -13.78
CA LEU A 38 -26.52 22.49 -14.05
C LEU A 38 -27.27 22.90 -12.80
N THR A 39 -28.49 23.41 -12.98
CA THR A 39 -29.43 23.67 -11.89
C THR A 39 -30.57 22.68 -11.89
N GLU A 40 -30.66 21.85 -12.91
CA GLU A 40 -31.67 20.81 -13.02
C GLU A 40 -31.16 19.73 -13.97
N VAL A 41 -31.76 18.54 -13.90
CA VAL A 41 -31.44 17.47 -14.82
C VAL A 41 -31.78 17.90 -16.23
N PRO A 42 -30.88 17.74 -17.21
CA PRO A 42 -31.13 18.31 -18.53
C PRO A 42 -32.28 17.58 -19.24
N SER A 43 -33.12 18.36 -19.90
CA SER A 43 -34.10 17.83 -20.83
C SER A 43 -33.50 17.87 -22.23
N GLY A 44 -34.02 17.06 -23.13
CA GLY A 44 -33.57 17.10 -24.52
C GLY A 44 -32.35 16.28 -24.84
N LEU A 45 -31.91 15.40 -23.93
CA LEU A 45 -30.90 14.44 -24.29
C LEU A 45 -31.45 13.45 -25.31
N PRO A 46 -30.60 12.91 -26.21
CA PRO A 46 -31.07 11.88 -27.11
C PRO A 46 -31.71 10.72 -26.35
N SER A 47 -32.81 10.18 -26.90
CA SER A 47 -33.51 9.06 -26.25
C SER A 47 -32.70 7.80 -26.20
N THR A 48 -31.62 7.74 -26.98
CA THR A 48 -30.70 6.60 -27.00
C THR A 48 -29.58 6.69 -25.95
N THR A 49 -29.56 7.77 -25.16
CA THR A 49 -28.52 7.98 -24.17
C THR A 49 -28.49 6.84 -23.16
N LYS A 50 -27.34 6.18 -23.04
CA LYS A 50 -27.15 5.08 -22.12
C LYS A 50 -26.39 5.47 -20.85
N ARG A 51 -25.55 6.49 -20.92
CA ARG A 51 -24.75 6.93 -19.78
C ARG A 51 -24.91 8.42 -19.60
N LEU A 52 -25.23 8.84 -18.39
CA LEU A 52 -25.36 10.24 -18.05
C LEU A 52 -24.58 10.52 -16.79
N LEU A 53 -23.61 11.43 -16.88
CA LEU A 53 -22.82 11.89 -15.75
C LEU A 53 -23.05 13.38 -15.54
N ILE A 54 -23.54 13.74 -14.36
CA ILE A 54 -23.74 15.14 -13.97
C ILE A 54 -22.85 15.37 -12.75
N SER A 55 -22.05 16.45 -12.78
CA SER A 55 -21.19 16.76 -11.66
C SER A 55 -21.13 18.26 -11.40
N HIS A 56 -20.77 18.60 -10.17
CA HIS A 56 -20.54 19.98 -9.74
C HIS A 56 -21.69 20.89 -10.14
N SER A 57 -22.91 20.43 -9.85
CA SER A 57 -24.14 21.13 -10.19
C SER A 57 -24.89 21.49 -8.91
N LYS A 58 -26.03 22.15 -9.05
CA LYS A 58 -26.89 22.52 -7.92
C LYS A 58 -28.27 21.93 -8.16
N ILE A 59 -28.40 20.64 -7.89
CA ILE A 59 -29.65 19.92 -8.09
C ILE A 59 -30.08 19.37 -6.75
N GLN A 60 -30.90 20.12 -6.01
CA GLN A 60 -31.26 19.77 -4.63
C GLN A 60 -32.17 18.57 -4.56
N HIS A 61 -33.03 18.39 -5.54
CA HIS A 61 -34.05 17.33 -5.52
C HIS A 61 -34.13 16.62 -6.87
N LEU A 62 -34.30 15.30 -6.83
CA LEU A 62 -34.58 14.50 -8.02
C LEU A 62 -36.02 14.00 -7.97
N GLN A 63 -36.66 13.95 -9.13
CA GLN A 63 -38.04 13.47 -9.23
C GLN A 63 -38.23 12.68 -10.53
N LEU A 64 -39.32 11.92 -10.60
CA LEU A 64 -39.59 11.03 -11.71
C LEU A 64 -39.55 11.76 -13.06
N SER A 65 -40.10 12.96 -13.12
CA SER A 65 -40.15 13.72 -14.38
C SER A 65 -38.80 14.12 -14.89
N ASP A 66 -37.76 14.09 -14.06
CA ASP A 66 -36.39 14.41 -14.49
C ASP A 66 -35.86 13.40 -15.50
N PHE A 67 -36.41 12.21 -15.51
CA PHE A 67 -35.91 11.10 -16.34
C PHE A 67 -36.86 10.68 -17.45
N THR A 68 -37.85 11.52 -17.73
CA THR A 68 -38.76 11.30 -18.82
C THR A 68 -38.00 11.23 -20.16
N GLY A 69 -38.23 10.19 -20.92
CA GLY A 69 -37.54 10.00 -22.19
C GLY A 69 -36.17 9.40 -22.13
N MET A 70 -35.73 8.97 -20.94
CA MET A 70 -34.39 8.40 -20.75
C MET A 70 -34.45 6.88 -20.53
N LEU A 71 -35.33 6.16 -21.27
CA LEU A 71 -35.56 4.75 -21.01
C LEU A 71 -34.36 3.86 -21.35
N ALA A 72 -33.44 4.36 -22.20
CA ALA A 72 -32.25 3.57 -22.55
C ALA A 72 -31.13 3.68 -21.51
N LEU A 73 -31.32 4.49 -20.49
CA LEU A 73 -30.27 4.78 -19.53
C LEU A 73 -29.83 3.53 -18.78
N GLU A 74 -28.52 3.28 -18.80
CA GLU A 74 -27.90 2.13 -18.10
C GLU A 74 -27.05 2.60 -16.93
N ASP A 75 -26.41 3.76 -17.05
CA ASP A 75 -25.53 4.31 -16.00
C ASP A 75 -25.92 5.76 -15.74
N PHE A 76 -26.22 6.06 -14.48
CA PHE A 76 -26.48 7.44 -14.08
C PHE A 76 -25.59 7.78 -12.89
N SER A 77 -24.86 8.89 -13.02
CA SER A 77 -24.01 9.42 -11.97
C SER A 77 -24.32 10.88 -11.74
N LEU A 78 -24.60 11.22 -10.49
CA LEU A 78 -24.81 12.62 -10.07
C LEU A 78 -23.89 12.87 -8.91
N LEU A 79 -22.81 13.63 -9.15
CA LEU A 79 -21.70 13.78 -8.24
C LEU A 79 -21.53 15.20 -7.76
N ALA A 80 -21.32 15.39 -6.47
CA ALA A 80 -20.95 16.71 -5.91
C ALA A 80 -21.92 17.80 -6.33
N SER A 81 -23.23 17.53 -6.21
CA SER A 81 -24.26 18.43 -6.72
C SER A 81 -25.25 18.90 -5.67
N GLY A 82 -24.92 18.67 -4.38
CA GLY A 82 -25.74 19.16 -3.28
C GLY A 82 -27.13 18.55 -3.18
N THR A 83 -27.33 17.39 -3.79
CA THR A 83 -28.64 16.75 -3.80
C THR A 83 -29.02 16.29 -2.40
N GLU A 84 -30.21 16.75 -1.95
CA GLU A 84 -30.70 16.51 -0.60
C GLU A 84 -31.75 15.40 -0.54
N SER A 85 -32.54 15.25 -1.60
CA SER A 85 -33.62 14.28 -1.59
C SER A 85 -33.89 13.72 -2.97
N VAL A 86 -34.39 12.49 -2.97
CA VAL A 86 -34.86 11.78 -4.17
C VAL A 86 -36.30 11.37 -3.86
N GLU A 87 -37.24 11.85 -4.67
CA GLU A 87 -38.64 11.49 -4.49
C GLU A 87 -38.86 9.99 -4.66
N ASN A 88 -39.91 9.48 -4.02
CA ASN A 88 -40.28 8.09 -4.24
C ASN A 88 -40.51 7.84 -5.73
N ASP A 89 -40.11 6.68 -6.19
CA ASP A 89 -40.30 6.22 -7.55
C ASP A 89 -39.51 7.02 -8.60
N THR A 90 -38.55 7.83 -8.21
CA THR A 90 -37.79 8.67 -9.15
C THR A 90 -37.16 7.83 -10.28
N PHE A 91 -36.62 6.68 -9.96
CA PHE A 91 -35.90 5.86 -10.93
C PHE A 91 -36.73 4.69 -11.47
N LYS A 92 -38.02 4.60 -11.13
CA LYS A 92 -38.77 3.38 -11.37
C LYS A 92 -38.99 3.06 -12.88
N THR A 93 -38.97 4.06 -13.76
CA THR A 93 -39.14 3.83 -15.19
C THR A 93 -37.85 3.41 -15.89
N LEU A 94 -36.70 3.50 -15.17
CA LEU A 94 -35.39 3.22 -15.76
C LEU A 94 -35.10 1.73 -15.67
N SER A 95 -35.82 0.93 -16.47
CA SER A 95 -35.75 -0.53 -16.36
C SER A 95 -34.44 -1.13 -16.86
N ASN A 96 -33.60 -0.34 -17.52
CA ASN A 96 -32.29 -0.78 -17.98
C ASN A 96 -31.15 -0.27 -17.13
N LEU A 97 -31.45 0.44 -16.04
CA LEU A 97 -30.42 1.04 -15.21
C LEU A 97 -29.64 -0.03 -14.46
N LYS A 98 -28.33 -0.06 -14.69
CA LYS A 98 -27.42 -1.02 -14.06
C LYS A 98 -26.54 -0.37 -12.99
N THR A 99 -26.16 0.89 -13.17
CA THR A 99 -25.27 1.59 -12.25
C THR A 99 -25.90 2.90 -11.84
N LEU A 100 -25.97 3.12 -10.53
CA LEU A 100 -26.44 4.38 -9.96
C LEU A 100 -25.40 4.88 -8.96
N GLU A 101 -24.88 6.08 -9.23
CA GLU A 101 -23.88 6.71 -8.37
C GLU A 101 -24.35 8.10 -7.96
N LEU A 102 -24.54 8.31 -6.67
CA LEU A 102 -25.03 9.58 -6.13
C LEU A 102 -24.11 10.09 -5.03
N TRP A 103 -22.80 10.07 -5.23
CA TRP A 103 -21.88 10.38 -4.15
C TRP A 103 -21.46 11.85 -4.09
N LYS A 104 -21.00 12.24 -2.89
CA LYS A 104 -20.66 13.63 -2.55
C LYS A 104 -21.87 14.55 -2.71
N ASN A 105 -22.99 14.10 -2.17
CA ASN A 105 -24.20 14.89 -2.11
C ASN A 105 -24.61 15.06 -0.64
N LYS A 106 -25.89 15.31 -0.39
CA LYS A 106 -26.40 15.55 0.96
C LYS A 106 -27.59 14.64 1.31
N LEU A 107 -27.62 13.46 0.72
CA LEU A 107 -28.72 12.51 0.95
C LEU A 107 -28.78 12.08 2.40
N ARG A 108 -29.98 12.02 2.97
CA ARG A 108 -30.21 11.54 4.33
C ARG A 108 -30.89 10.18 4.37
N ARG A 109 -31.17 9.60 3.21
CA ARG A 109 -31.69 8.24 3.16
C ARG A 109 -31.38 7.63 1.79
N VAL A 110 -31.40 6.31 1.76
CA VAL A 110 -31.27 5.57 0.50
C VAL A 110 -32.51 5.86 -0.35
N PRO A 111 -32.35 6.17 -1.64
CA PRO A 111 -33.53 6.37 -2.49
C PRO A 111 -34.43 5.14 -2.52
N SER A 112 -35.74 5.37 -2.48
CA SER A 112 -36.72 4.27 -2.44
C SER A 112 -37.05 3.78 -3.85
N ALA A 113 -37.62 2.58 -3.91
CA ALA A 113 -38.14 2.00 -5.15
C ALA A 113 -37.10 1.99 -6.27
N LEU A 114 -35.89 1.56 -5.94
CA LEU A 114 -34.83 1.47 -6.92
C LEU A 114 -35.14 0.38 -7.97
N PRO A 115 -34.69 0.56 -9.22
CA PRO A 115 -35.00 -0.43 -10.26
C PRO A 115 -34.35 -1.78 -9.97
N THR A 116 -35.08 -2.84 -10.23
CA THR A 116 -34.60 -4.21 -9.97
C THR A 116 -33.46 -4.63 -10.89
N SER A 117 -33.20 -3.85 -11.94
CA SER A 117 -32.07 -4.10 -12.86
C SER A 117 -30.72 -3.70 -12.28
N LEU A 118 -30.67 -2.96 -11.16
CA LEU A 118 -29.42 -2.43 -10.62
C LEU A 118 -28.42 -3.52 -10.27
N GLU A 119 -27.18 -3.30 -10.69
CA GLU A 119 -26.03 -4.14 -10.35
C GLU A 119 -25.02 -3.42 -9.45
N VAL A 120 -24.93 -2.09 -9.57
CA VAL A 120 -24.00 -1.28 -8.80
C VAL A 120 -24.73 -0.07 -8.22
N LEU A 121 -24.61 0.10 -6.90
CA LEU A 121 -25.18 1.25 -6.21
C LEU A 121 -24.12 1.88 -5.34
N LYS A 122 -23.76 3.13 -5.63
CA LYS A 122 -22.74 3.86 -4.88
C LYS A 122 -23.33 5.14 -4.30
N LEU A 123 -23.41 5.18 -2.98
CA LEU A 123 -23.96 6.31 -2.25
C LEU A 123 -22.94 6.92 -1.29
N ASN A 124 -21.67 6.89 -1.67
CA ASN A 124 -20.58 7.36 -0.84
C ASN A 124 -20.68 8.87 -0.57
N ASP A 125 -20.18 9.30 0.58
CA ASP A 125 -20.07 10.71 0.94
C ASP A 125 -21.41 11.41 0.93
N ASN A 126 -22.35 10.88 1.70
CA ASN A 126 -23.66 11.48 1.96
C ASN A 126 -23.85 11.56 3.47
N SER A 127 -25.08 11.69 3.91
CA SER A 127 -25.40 11.84 5.34
C SER A 127 -26.45 10.83 5.80
N ILE A 128 -26.37 9.61 5.26
CA ILE A 128 -27.36 8.56 5.54
C ILE A 128 -27.10 7.96 6.91
N PRO A 129 -28.05 8.05 7.87
CA PRO A 129 -27.81 7.53 9.21
C PRO A 129 -28.32 6.10 9.43
N VAL A 130 -29.29 5.65 8.66
CA VAL A 130 -29.97 4.38 8.90
C VAL A 130 -30.25 3.68 7.59
N LEU A 131 -30.04 2.36 7.57
CA LEU A 131 -30.47 1.51 6.45
C LEU A 131 -31.74 0.77 6.87
N HIS A 132 -32.66 0.65 5.95
CA HIS A 132 -33.89 -0.09 6.14
C HIS A 132 -33.94 -1.26 5.15
N GLY A 133 -34.53 -2.38 5.56
CA GLY A 133 -34.66 -3.52 4.66
C GLY A 133 -35.42 -3.17 3.40
N SER A 134 -36.39 -2.27 3.50
CA SER A 134 -37.17 -1.84 2.33
C SER A 134 -36.34 -1.01 1.34
N ASP A 135 -35.22 -0.46 1.76
CA ASP A 135 -34.36 0.32 0.86
C ASP A 135 -33.87 -0.50 -0.33
N PHE A 136 -33.65 -1.80 -0.11
CA PHE A 136 -33.03 -2.67 -1.10
C PHE A 136 -33.95 -3.76 -1.61
N GLU A 137 -35.24 -3.60 -1.35
CA GLU A 137 -36.24 -4.59 -1.74
C GLU A 137 -36.21 -4.81 -3.25
N GLY A 138 -36.15 -6.08 -3.66
CA GLY A 138 -36.17 -6.45 -5.07
C GLY A 138 -34.85 -6.33 -5.81
N LEU A 139 -33.78 -5.89 -5.14
CA LEU A 139 -32.49 -5.70 -5.82
C LEU A 139 -31.70 -7.01 -5.86
N GLU A 140 -32.26 -8.01 -6.52
CA GLU A 140 -31.67 -9.34 -6.56
C GLU A 140 -30.45 -9.46 -7.47
N LYS A 141 -30.22 -8.45 -8.31
CA LYS A 141 -29.07 -8.42 -9.22
C LYS A 141 -27.92 -7.56 -8.68
N LEU A 142 -28.12 -6.88 -7.56
CA LEU A 142 -27.10 -5.97 -7.03
C LEU A 142 -25.87 -6.73 -6.60
N LYS A 143 -24.72 -6.33 -7.15
CA LYS A 143 -23.44 -6.97 -6.89
C LYS A 143 -22.55 -6.10 -6.01
N ILE A 144 -22.64 -4.78 -6.14
CA ILE A 144 -21.78 -3.84 -5.42
C ILE A 144 -22.62 -2.78 -4.73
N LEU A 145 -22.42 -2.64 -3.43
CA LEU A 145 -23.07 -1.61 -2.62
C LEU A 145 -21.99 -0.85 -1.87
N GLU A 146 -21.90 0.46 -2.11
CA GLU A 146 -20.95 1.32 -1.42
C GLU A 146 -21.70 2.42 -0.67
N LEU A 147 -21.40 2.51 0.61
CA LEU A 147 -22.00 3.48 1.53
C LEU A 147 -20.92 4.15 2.37
N LYS A 148 -19.76 4.37 1.81
CA LYS A 148 -18.62 4.94 2.56
C LYS A 148 -18.91 6.38 2.95
N ASN A 149 -18.41 6.76 4.12
CA ASN A 149 -18.50 8.14 4.60
C ASN A 149 -19.93 8.63 4.67
N ASN A 150 -20.73 7.87 5.38
CA ASN A 150 -22.10 8.25 5.77
C ASN A 150 -22.16 8.30 7.29
N LEU A 151 -23.34 8.16 7.87
CA LEU A 151 -23.55 8.26 9.30
C LEU A 151 -24.19 7.01 9.92
N ILE A 152 -24.02 5.87 9.26
CA ILE A 152 -24.64 4.61 9.65
C ILE A 152 -24.04 4.15 10.97
N SER A 153 -24.91 3.76 11.94
CA SER A 153 -24.45 3.37 13.26
C SER A 153 -24.58 1.87 13.56
N SER A 154 -25.31 1.12 12.74
CA SER A 154 -25.44 -0.32 12.95
C SER A 154 -25.73 -1.04 11.66
N LEU A 155 -25.38 -2.33 11.63
CA LEU A 155 -25.75 -3.24 10.55
C LEU A 155 -26.41 -4.47 11.16
N SER A 156 -27.51 -4.91 10.54
CA SER A 156 -28.19 -6.13 10.95
C SER A 156 -28.60 -6.91 9.70
N PRO A 157 -28.85 -8.22 9.86
CA PRO A 157 -29.21 -9.04 8.70
C PRO A 157 -30.43 -8.53 7.93
N SER A 158 -31.44 -8.01 8.63
CA SER A 158 -32.66 -7.57 7.98
C SER A 158 -32.45 -6.39 7.05
N MET A 159 -31.39 -5.62 7.24
CA MET A 159 -31.10 -4.48 6.37
C MET A 159 -30.63 -4.92 4.98
N LEU A 160 -29.96 -6.06 4.89
CA LEU A 160 -29.29 -6.49 3.65
C LEU A 160 -29.83 -7.80 3.11
N SER A 161 -30.87 -8.36 3.69
CA SER A 161 -31.33 -9.72 3.35
C SER A 161 -31.84 -9.86 1.91
N SER A 162 -32.28 -8.76 1.30
CA SER A 162 -32.75 -8.79 -0.10
C SER A 162 -31.62 -8.91 -1.13
N LEU A 163 -30.40 -8.63 -0.70
CA LEU A 163 -29.26 -8.48 -1.63
C LEU A 163 -28.56 -9.83 -1.88
N VAL A 164 -29.30 -10.76 -2.41
CA VAL A 164 -28.85 -12.16 -2.51
C VAL A 164 -27.66 -12.37 -3.44
N SER A 165 -27.41 -11.44 -4.37
CA SER A 165 -26.28 -11.53 -5.31
C SER A 165 -25.10 -10.66 -4.92
N LEU A 166 -25.13 -10.00 -3.75
CA LEU A 166 -24.10 -9.05 -3.35
C LEU A 166 -22.75 -9.73 -3.26
N GLN A 167 -21.78 -9.08 -3.85
CA GLN A 167 -20.38 -9.52 -3.83
C GLN A 167 -19.45 -8.56 -3.09
N UNK A 168 -19.62 -7.26 -3.06
CA UNK A 168 -18.83 -6.28 -2.39
C UNK A 168 -19.75 -5.41 -1.59
N UNK A 169 -19.43 -4.99 -0.22
CA UNK A 169 -20.10 -4.08 0.60
C UNK A 169 -19.09 -3.27 1.31
N UNK A 170 -19.02 -2.07 1.08
CA UNK A 170 -18.16 -1.17 1.71
C UNK A 170 -18.95 -0.25 2.54
N UNK A 171 -18.59 -0.14 3.79
CA UNK A 171 -19.21 0.66 4.70
C UNK A 171 -18.25 1.40 5.51
N ASP A 172 -16.99 1.78 4.94
CA ASP A 172 -15.91 2.53 5.63
C ASP A 172 -16.37 3.92 6.00
N GLY A 173 -15.75 4.48 7.05
CA GLY A 173 -16.00 5.89 7.39
C GLY A 173 -17.41 6.20 7.88
N ASN A 174 -18.00 5.26 8.56
CA ASN A 174 -19.31 5.47 9.17
C ASN A 174 -19.17 5.52 10.69
N ASN A 175 -20.27 5.36 11.40
CA ASN A 175 -20.30 5.33 12.87
C ASN A 175 -20.75 3.99 13.41
N ILE A 176 -20.44 2.91 12.69
CA ILE A 176 -20.94 1.59 13.04
C ILE A 176 -20.34 1.14 14.37
N GLU A 177 -21.18 0.99 15.38
CA GLU A 177 -20.76 0.53 16.70
C GLU A 177 -21.00 -0.95 16.89
N SER A 178 -21.98 -1.50 16.17
CA SER A 178 -22.35 -2.89 16.34
C SER A 178 -22.82 -3.50 15.04
N VAL A 179 -22.58 -4.80 14.92
CA VAL A 179 -23.10 -5.59 13.81
C VAL A 179 -23.78 -6.81 14.41
N ALA A 180 -24.92 -7.16 13.86
CA ALA A 180 -25.66 -8.34 14.28
C ALA A 180 -25.63 -9.38 13.17
N GLY A 181 -25.70 -10.63 13.54
CA GLY A 181 -25.62 -11.73 12.58
C GLY A 181 -26.59 -12.83 12.90
N PRO A 182 -26.56 -13.90 12.10
CA PRO A 182 -25.67 -14.12 10.95
C PRO A 182 -26.10 -13.36 9.70
N LEU A 183 -25.13 -12.89 8.97
CA LEU A 183 -25.36 -12.20 7.71
C LEU A 183 -25.38 -13.26 6.60
N ALA A 184 -26.53 -13.47 5.97
CA ALA A 184 -26.70 -14.56 5.01
C ALA A 184 -26.58 -14.06 3.58
N LEU A 185 -25.34 -13.82 3.17
CA LEU A 185 -25.03 -13.35 1.81
C LEU A 185 -24.06 -14.34 1.17
N PRO A 186 -24.59 -15.38 0.53
CA PRO A 186 -23.74 -16.50 0.09
C PRO A 186 -22.70 -16.14 -0.98
N HIS A 187 -22.89 -15.04 -1.70
CA HIS A 187 -21.96 -14.64 -2.76
C HIS A 187 -21.04 -13.51 -2.35
N LEU A 188 -21.14 -13.04 -1.11
CA LEU A 188 -20.33 -11.93 -0.65
C LEU A 188 -18.85 -12.34 -0.61
N LYS A 189 -18.03 -11.61 -1.37
CA LYS A 189 -16.58 -11.87 -1.46
C LYS A 189 -15.76 -10.87 -0.70
N GLN A 190 -16.26 -9.67 -0.54
CA GLN A 190 -15.50 -8.60 0.11
C GLN A 190 -16.43 -7.75 0.96
N ILE A 191 -16.01 -7.51 2.21
CA ILE A 191 -16.69 -6.57 3.06
C ILE A 191 -15.64 -5.72 3.77
N SER A 192 -15.89 -4.42 3.81
CA SER A 192 -14.99 -3.47 4.46
C SER A 192 -15.79 -2.56 5.37
N MET A 193 -15.34 -2.45 6.62
CA MET A 193 -15.92 -1.56 7.62
C MET A 193 -14.82 -0.77 8.31
N GLU A 194 -13.88 -0.24 7.52
CA GLU A 194 -12.75 0.52 8.07
C GLU A 194 -13.22 1.86 8.65
N ASN A 195 -12.54 2.30 9.67
CA ASN A 195 -12.77 3.62 10.26
C ASN A 195 -14.22 3.78 10.71
N ASN A 196 -14.62 2.84 11.55
CA ASN A 196 -15.91 2.86 12.24
C ASN A 196 -15.64 2.87 13.74
N GLN A 197 -16.60 2.42 14.54
CA GLN A 197 -16.50 2.43 16.00
C GLN A 197 -16.79 1.06 16.60
N LEU A 198 -16.42 -0.03 15.90
CA LEU A 198 -16.65 -1.40 16.35
C LEU A 198 -15.75 -1.74 17.54
N HIS A 199 -16.41 -2.31 18.61
CA HIS A 199 -15.69 -2.82 19.78
C HIS A 199 -15.71 -4.33 19.85
N UNK A 200 -16.71 -4.92 19.28
CA UNK A 200 -16.81 -6.35 19.32
C UNK A 200 -17.47 -6.77 18.07
N UNK A 201 -17.21 -7.87 17.73
CA UNK A 201 -17.92 -8.47 16.64
C UNK A 201 -18.62 -9.67 17.18
N UNK A 202 -19.70 -9.86 16.86
CA UNK A 202 -20.55 -10.91 17.29
C UNK A 202 -20.00 -12.14 16.67
N UNK A 203 -19.95 -12.93 17.09
CA UNK A 203 -19.46 -14.17 16.66
C UNK A 203 -20.24 -14.84 15.57
N SER A 204 -21.35 -14.59 15.51
CA SER A 204 -22.24 -15.18 14.50
C SER A 204 -22.28 -14.40 13.21
N PHE A 205 -21.74 -13.19 13.17
CA PHE A 205 -21.85 -12.35 11.97
C PHE A 205 -21.33 -13.05 10.71
N PHE A 206 -20.25 -13.80 10.83
CA PHE A 206 -19.55 -14.39 9.68
C PHE A 206 -19.95 -15.82 9.36
N THR A 207 -20.79 -16.45 10.15
CA THR A 207 -21.00 -17.89 10.05
C THR A 207 -21.65 -18.34 8.74
N SER A 208 -22.36 -17.43 8.07
CA SER A 208 -23.03 -17.74 6.81
C SER A 208 -22.37 -17.14 5.59
N LEU A 209 -21.19 -16.57 5.74
CA LEU A 209 -20.48 -15.90 4.63
C LEU A 209 -19.49 -16.86 3.98
N GLN A 210 -20.03 -17.80 3.22
CA GLN A 210 -19.25 -18.94 2.72
C GLN A 210 -18.27 -18.59 1.59
N SER A 211 -18.46 -17.44 0.95
CA SER A 211 -17.61 -17.03 -0.18
C SER A 211 -16.68 -15.87 0.16
N LEU A 212 -16.66 -15.43 1.42
CA LEU A 212 -15.93 -14.24 1.81
C LEU A 212 -14.42 -14.45 1.67
N GLN A 213 -13.76 -13.58 0.91
CA GLN A 213 -12.32 -13.64 0.65
C GLN A 213 -11.57 -12.48 1.25
N PHE A 214 -12.16 -11.28 1.28
CA PHE A 214 -11.49 -10.07 1.73
C PHE A 214 -12.31 -9.40 2.82
N LEU A 215 -11.69 -9.22 3.98
CA LEU A 215 -12.35 -8.66 5.14
C LEU A 215 -11.45 -7.59 5.75
N SER A 216 -11.98 -6.37 5.94
CA SER A 216 -11.24 -5.31 6.59
C SER A 216 -12.04 -4.66 7.71
N PHE A 217 -11.43 -4.61 8.89
CA PHE A 217 -11.92 -3.89 10.07
C PHE A 217 -10.92 -2.85 10.54
N SER A 218 -10.02 -2.40 9.70
CA SER A 218 -8.99 -1.45 10.12
C SER A 218 -9.61 -0.16 10.64
N GLY A 219 -8.95 0.46 11.63
CA GLY A 219 -9.42 1.74 12.15
C GLY A 219 -10.66 1.63 13.03
N ASN A 220 -10.75 0.59 13.82
CA ASN A 220 -11.83 0.39 14.78
C ASN A 220 -11.26 0.29 16.20
N PHE A 221 -12.04 -0.26 17.14
CA PHE A 221 -11.62 -0.39 18.53
C PHE A 221 -11.64 -1.86 18.99
N LEU A 222 -11.40 -2.77 18.06
CA LEU A 222 -11.43 -4.20 18.37
C LEU A 222 -10.24 -4.58 19.24
N THR A 223 -10.51 -5.39 20.27
CA THR A 223 -9.46 -5.88 21.17
C THR A 223 -9.07 -7.32 20.87
N LYS A 224 -9.83 -8.01 20.02
CA LYS A 224 -9.58 -9.39 19.66
C LYS A 224 -9.90 -9.61 18.19
N ILE A 225 -9.22 -10.57 17.58
CA ILE A 225 -9.59 -11.02 16.24
C ILE A 225 -10.91 -11.80 16.37
N PRO A 226 -11.90 -11.52 15.51
CA PRO A 226 -13.18 -12.24 15.63
C PRO A 226 -12.98 -13.74 15.44
N ILE A 227 -13.74 -14.52 16.22
CA ILE A 227 -13.74 -15.96 16.06
C ILE A 227 -14.71 -16.36 14.94
N ASN A 228 -14.64 -17.60 14.49
CA ASN A 228 -15.55 -18.16 13.49
C ASN A 228 -15.48 -17.42 12.15
N LEU A 229 -14.29 -16.94 11.80
CA LEU A 229 -14.08 -16.37 10.47
C LEU A 229 -14.22 -17.47 9.41
N PRO A 230 -14.77 -17.14 8.23
CA PRO A 230 -15.00 -18.17 7.22
C PRO A 230 -13.70 -18.71 6.62
N LYS A 231 -13.67 -20.00 6.35
CA LYS A 231 -12.47 -20.65 5.84
C LYS A 231 -12.09 -20.23 4.42
N SER A 232 -13.01 -19.57 3.72
CA SER A 232 -12.73 -19.02 2.38
C SER A 232 -11.81 -17.79 2.41
N LEU A 233 -11.56 -17.23 3.58
CA LEU A 233 -10.86 -15.96 3.73
C LEU A 233 -9.44 -16.03 3.19
N LEU A 234 -9.08 -15.04 2.35
CA LEU A 234 -7.75 -14.88 1.78
C LEU A 234 -6.97 -13.76 2.44
N SER A 235 -7.66 -12.69 2.84
CA SER A 235 -7.02 -11.50 3.38
C SER A 235 -7.85 -10.94 4.53
N LEU A 236 -7.15 -10.67 5.65
CA LEU A 236 -7.77 -10.05 6.82
C LEU A 236 -6.96 -8.82 7.20
N LYS A 237 -7.62 -7.65 7.25
CA LYS A 237 -7.00 -6.40 7.65
C LYS A 237 -7.61 -5.91 8.95
N MET A 238 -6.76 -5.78 9.97
CA MET A 238 -7.19 -5.29 11.28
C MET A 238 -6.20 -4.27 11.84
N GLU A 239 -5.61 -3.47 10.97
CA GLU A 239 -4.69 -2.41 11.40
C GLU A 239 -5.45 -1.35 12.22
N ARG A 240 -4.71 -0.64 13.06
CA ARG A 240 -5.27 0.47 13.84
C ARG A 240 -6.50 0.05 14.63
N ASN A 241 -6.33 -1.01 15.41
CA ASN A 241 -7.30 -1.45 16.41
C ASN A 241 -6.61 -1.42 17.77
N GLN A 242 -7.09 -2.20 18.72
CA GLN A 242 -6.54 -2.24 20.07
C GLN A 242 -6.18 -3.66 20.49
N LEU A 243 -5.66 -4.45 19.55
CA LEU A 243 -5.25 -5.83 19.82
C LEU A 243 -4.02 -5.82 20.71
N LYS A 244 -4.02 -6.66 21.78
CA LYS A 244 -2.90 -6.80 22.69
C LYS A 244 -2.23 -8.16 22.60
N VAL A 245 -3.00 -9.19 22.33
CA VAL A 245 -2.51 -10.57 22.19
C VAL A 245 -3.26 -11.22 21.05
N VAL A 246 -2.51 -12.01 20.25
CA VAL A 246 -3.13 -12.80 19.19
C VAL A 246 -2.73 -14.26 19.38
N ARG A 247 -3.72 -15.15 19.42
CA ARG A 247 -3.53 -16.59 19.50
C ARG A 247 -3.99 -17.20 18.18
N PHE A 248 -3.03 -17.53 17.35
CA PHE A 248 -3.35 -17.97 16.00
C PHE A 248 -3.99 -19.34 15.92
N ARG A 249 -3.92 -20.13 17.00
CA ARG A 249 -4.59 -21.43 16.98
C ARG A 249 -6.10 -21.31 16.77
N ASP A 250 -6.68 -20.17 17.14
CA ASP A 250 -8.09 -19.91 16.90
C ASP A 250 -8.40 -19.65 15.44
N MET A 251 -7.37 -19.49 14.62
CA MET A 251 -7.50 -19.21 13.19
C MET A 251 -6.96 -20.35 12.31
N LYS A 252 -6.59 -21.48 12.89
CA LYS A 252 -5.93 -22.55 12.13
C LYS A 252 -6.81 -23.14 11.03
N HIS A 253 -8.13 -23.00 11.15
CA HIS A 253 -9.07 -23.47 10.13
C HIS A 253 -9.05 -22.61 8.87
N LEU A 254 -8.38 -21.45 8.90
CA LEU A 254 -8.32 -20.55 7.77
C LEU A 254 -7.23 -21.04 6.79
N GLU A 255 -7.56 -22.09 6.07
CA GLU A 255 -6.61 -22.81 5.22
C GLU A 255 -6.13 -22.00 4.03
N ASN A 256 -6.86 -20.95 3.67
CA ASN A 256 -6.55 -20.15 2.48
C ASN A 256 -6.04 -18.76 2.83
N LEU A 257 -5.92 -18.43 4.11
CA LEU A 257 -5.48 -17.09 4.52
C LEU A 257 -4.05 -16.85 4.08
N SER A 258 -3.86 -15.89 3.17
CA SER A 258 -2.54 -15.59 2.65
C SER A 258 -2.01 -14.24 3.11
N HIS A 259 -2.87 -13.31 3.51
CA HIS A 259 -2.47 -11.96 3.91
C HIS A 259 -3.12 -11.59 5.23
N LEU A 260 -2.29 -11.23 6.21
CA LEU A 260 -2.77 -10.82 7.52
C LEU A 260 -2.07 -9.51 7.92
N TYR A 261 -2.87 -8.47 8.14
CA TYR A 261 -2.40 -7.13 8.45
C TYR A 261 -2.84 -6.75 9.86
N LEU A 262 -1.87 -6.67 10.77
CA LEU A 262 -2.12 -6.37 12.18
C LEU A 262 -1.31 -5.18 12.68
N SER A 263 -0.86 -4.32 11.78
CA SER A 263 -0.03 -3.18 12.14
C SER A 263 -0.82 -2.15 12.95
N GLU A 264 -0.10 -1.33 13.70
CA GLU A 264 -0.69 -0.24 14.49
C GLU A 264 -1.73 -0.74 15.49
N ASN A 265 -1.33 -1.74 16.23
CA ASN A 265 -2.10 -2.24 17.38
C ASN A 265 -1.22 -2.08 18.62
N SER A 266 -1.54 -2.83 19.68
CA SER A 266 -0.75 -2.81 20.91
C SER A 266 -0.24 -4.22 21.24
N LEU A 267 0.09 -4.99 20.21
CA LEU A 267 0.49 -6.38 20.38
C LEU A 267 1.81 -6.48 21.14
N SER A 268 1.79 -7.21 22.25
CA SER A 268 2.99 -7.50 23.03
C SER A 268 3.42 -8.95 22.92
N SER A 269 2.53 -9.82 22.45
CA SER A 269 2.89 -11.23 22.23
C SER A 269 2.04 -11.84 21.13
N ILE A 270 2.62 -12.83 20.47
CA ILE A 270 2.00 -13.57 19.38
C ILE A 270 2.33 -15.05 19.60
N GLU A 271 1.32 -15.91 19.53
CA GLU A 271 1.50 -17.34 19.72
C GLU A 271 0.89 -18.12 18.56
N GLY A 272 1.61 -19.12 18.09
CA GLY A 272 1.09 -20.08 17.13
C GLY A 272 1.02 -19.60 15.70
N ALA A 273 1.87 -18.63 15.32
CA ALA A 273 1.85 -18.09 13.96
C ALA A 273 2.09 -19.17 12.89
N GLN A 274 2.89 -20.19 13.22
CA GLN A 274 3.18 -21.28 12.29
C GLN A 274 1.95 -22.08 11.88
N LEU A 275 0.86 -21.96 12.65
CA LEU A 275 -0.38 -22.68 12.35
C LEU A 275 -1.11 -22.11 11.14
N LEU A 276 -0.78 -20.88 10.72
CA LEU A 276 -1.34 -20.31 9.52
C LEU A 276 -0.50 -20.68 8.31
N ALA A 277 -0.64 -21.93 7.88
CA ALA A 277 0.28 -22.57 6.94
C ALA A 277 0.28 -21.94 5.55
N SER A 278 -0.81 -21.26 5.15
CA SER A 278 -0.92 -20.65 3.83
C SER A 278 -0.46 -19.19 3.80
N LEU A 279 -0.07 -18.63 4.96
CA LEU A 279 0.24 -17.21 5.07
C LEU A 279 1.50 -16.84 4.30
N THR A 280 1.40 -15.84 3.42
CA THR A 280 2.53 -15.32 2.66
C THR A 280 2.92 -13.92 3.07
N THR A 281 1.99 -13.15 3.61
CA THR A 281 2.25 -11.78 4.08
C THR A 281 1.76 -11.63 5.51
N LEU A 282 2.66 -11.17 6.38
CA LEU A 282 2.31 -10.87 7.77
C LEU A 282 2.89 -9.50 8.11
N GLU A 283 2.00 -8.55 8.43
CA GLU A 283 2.41 -7.20 8.80
C GLU A 283 2.07 -6.94 10.26
N LEU A 284 3.10 -6.66 11.04
CA LEU A 284 3.02 -6.45 12.48
C LEU A 284 3.70 -5.14 12.90
N SER A 285 3.82 -4.19 11.98
CA SER A 285 4.53 -2.95 12.29
C SER A 285 3.76 -2.11 13.32
N GLN A 286 4.50 -1.25 14.01
CA GLN A 286 3.93 -0.34 14.99
C GLN A 286 3.10 -1.06 16.06
N ASN A 287 3.73 -2.03 16.68
CA ASN A 287 3.21 -2.74 17.84
C ASN A 287 4.23 -2.63 18.97
N GLN A 288 4.15 -3.50 19.97
CA GLN A 288 5.03 -3.47 21.14
C GLN A 288 5.75 -4.80 21.34
N LEU A 289 6.03 -5.51 20.25
CA LEU A 289 6.67 -6.81 20.29
C LEU A 289 8.14 -6.65 20.67
N GLN A 290 8.58 -7.41 21.67
CA GLN A 290 9.96 -7.35 22.17
C GLN A 290 10.83 -8.43 21.53
N MET A 291 10.22 -9.41 20.90
CA MET A 291 10.96 -10.49 20.26
C MET A 291 10.21 -10.97 19.03
N LEU A 292 10.94 -11.59 18.14
CA LEU A 292 10.32 -12.20 16.98
C LEU A 292 9.48 -13.40 17.42
N PRO A 293 8.39 -13.72 16.71
CA PRO A 293 7.60 -14.89 17.07
C PRO A 293 8.48 -16.15 17.06
N LEU A 294 8.23 -17.05 18.00
CA LEU A 294 9.05 -18.25 18.13
C LEU A 294 9.08 -19.08 16.86
N ARG A 295 7.95 -19.17 16.18
CA ARG A 295 7.86 -19.88 14.91
C ARG A 295 6.96 -19.09 13.98
N LEU A 296 7.33 -19.06 12.71
CA LEU A 296 6.61 -18.33 11.69
C LEU A 296 6.14 -19.27 10.58
N PRO A 297 5.09 -18.88 9.84
CA PRO A 297 4.61 -19.74 8.74
C PRO A 297 5.69 -19.95 7.68
N ALA A 298 5.84 -21.19 7.24
CA ALA A 298 6.95 -21.58 6.36
C ALA A 298 6.87 -20.96 4.96
N ARG A 299 5.68 -20.58 4.51
CA ARG A 299 5.50 -20.00 3.18
C ARG A 299 5.63 -18.48 3.15
N LEU A 300 5.98 -17.88 4.27
CA LEU A 300 6.02 -16.44 4.38
C LEU A 300 6.97 -15.83 3.35
N GLN A 301 6.49 -14.82 2.62
CA GLN A 301 7.26 -14.08 1.63
C GLN A 301 7.56 -12.66 2.09
N LYS A 302 6.68 -12.07 2.90
CA LYS A 302 6.88 -10.73 3.44
C LYS A 302 6.57 -10.73 4.93
N LEU A 303 7.53 -10.24 5.70
CA LEU A 303 7.35 -10.04 7.14
C LEU A 303 7.72 -8.60 7.49
N ASP A 304 6.75 -7.86 8.00
CA ASP A 304 6.98 -6.49 8.44
C ASP A 304 6.86 -6.42 9.95
N MET A 305 8.01 -6.24 10.61
CA MET A 305 8.10 -6.09 12.06
C MET A 305 8.63 -4.70 12.43
N SER A 306 8.54 -3.74 11.52
CA SER A 306 9.09 -2.41 11.78
C SER A 306 8.36 -1.72 12.94
N ASN A 307 9.06 -0.80 13.59
CA ASN A 307 8.48 -0.01 14.68
C ASN A 307 7.93 -0.88 15.81
N ASN A 308 8.79 -1.78 16.29
CA ASN A 308 8.53 -2.60 17.47
C ASN A 308 9.69 -2.42 18.44
N LEU A 309 9.90 -3.39 19.32
CA LEU A 309 10.95 -3.32 20.35
C LEU A 309 11.89 -4.53 20.26
N ILE A 310 12.13 -4.99 19.03
CA ILE A 310 12.97 -6.18 18.80
C ILE A 310 14.43 -5.83 19.13
N GLN A 311 15.07 -6.68 19.95
CA GLN A 311 16.44 -6.46 20.40
C GLN A 311 17.45 -7.35 19.70
N ARG A 312 17.04 -8.54 19.25
CA ARG A 312 17.97 -9.49 18.67
C ARG A 312 17.34 -10.28 17.53
N VAL A 313 18.19 -10.70 16.61
CA VAL A 313 17.82 -11.56 15.49
C VAL A 313 18.71 -12.79 15.53
N THR A 314 18.12 -13.98 15.57
CA THR A 314 18.87 -15.22 15.65
C THR A 314 18.51 -16.15 14.49
N ALA A 315 19.36 -17.14 14.24
CA ALA A 315 19.12 -18.11 13.18
C ALA A 315 17.85 -18.92 13.43
N GLN A 316 17.54 -19.17 14.69
CA GLN A 316 16.34 -19.92 15.05
C GLN A 316 15.07 -19.21 14.61
N ASP A 317 15.10 -17.88 14.59
CA ASP A 317 13.92 -17.08 14.20
C ASP A 317 13.51 -17.32 12.75
N PHE A 318 14.47 -17.60 11.87
CA PHE A 318 14.23 -17.62 10.43
C PHE A 318 14.60 -18.93 9.75
N GLN A 319 14.86 -19.97 10.50
CA GLN A 319 15.44 -21.18 9.93
C GLN A 319 14.54 -21.90 8.92
N ASP A 320 13.22 -21.68 8.98
CA ASP A 320 12.27 -22.36 8.10
C ASP A 320 11.73 -21.45 6.99
N LEU A 321 12.19 -20.22 6.91
CA LEU A 321 11.58 -19.21 6.02
C LEU A 321 12.31 -19.12 4.69
N ARG A 322 12.28 -20.20 3.92
CA ARG A 322 13.00 -20.30 2.65
C ARG A 322 12.43 -19.39 1.56
N ASP A 323 11.14 -19.02 1.66
CA ASP A 323 10.49 -18.21 0.65
C ASP A 323 10.49 -16.72 0.98
N LEU A 324 11.06 -16.34 2.12
CA LEU A 324 11.03 -14.96 2.57
C LEU A 324 11.79 -14.06 1.58
N LYS A 325 11.11 -13.05 1.04
CA LYS A 325 11.66 -12.10 0.07
C LYS A 325 11.88 -10.73 0.65
N HIS A 326 11.03 -10.32 1.58
CA HIS A 326 11.04 -8.97 2.15
C HIS A 326 10.96 -9.05 3.66
N LEU A 327 11.96 -8.48 4.33
CA LEU A 327 12.01 -8.46 5.79
C LEU A 327 12.23 -7.03 6.26
N PHE A 328 11.29 -6.50 7.01
CA PHE A 328 11.35 -5.13 7.55
C PHE A 328 11.49 -5.19 9.06
N LEU A 329 12.65 -4.73 9.53
CA LEU A 329 12.98 -4.65 10.95
C LEU A 329 13.40 -3.22 11.33
N ASP A 330 13.07 -2.25 10.50
CA ASP A 330 13.46 -0.87 10.76
C ASP A 330 12.76 -0.31 11.99
N ASN A 331 13.38 0.67 12.62
CA ASN A 331 12.85 1.34 13.81
C ASN A 331 12.55 0.36 14.94
N ASN A 332 13.50 -0.51 15.20
CA ASN A 332 13.51 -1.37 16.37
C ASN A 332 14.73 -0.99 17.23
N ILE A 333 15.14 -1.87 18.13
CA ILE A 333 16.33 -1.65 18.95
C ILE A 333 17.28 -2.83 18.82
N VAL A 334 17.44 -3.33 17.58
CA VAL A 334 18.27 -4.48 17.30
C VAL A 334 19.73 -4.12 17.54
N SER A 335 20.37 -4.78 18.51
CA SER A 335 21.78 -4.63 18.77
C SER A 335 22.57 -5.91 18.53
N LEU A 336 21.89 -7.06 18.56
CA LEU A 336 22.50 -8.37 18.33
C LEU A 336 21.89 -8.99 17.07
N PHE A 337 22.74 -9.26 16.08
CA PHE A 337 22.32 -9.91 14.86
C PHE A 337 23.27 -11.09 14.64
N GLU A 338 22.77 -12.29 14.87
CA GLU A 338 23.59 -13.49 14.80
C GLU A 338 24.13 -13.70 13.38
N ALA A 339 25.39 -14.02 13.25
CA ALA A 339 26.00 -14.33 11.96
C ALA A 339 25.25 -15.48 11.30
N GLY A 340 24.83 -15.27 10.05
CA GLY A 340 24.12 -16.30 9.33
C GLY A 340 22.66 -16.47 9.72
N ALA A 341 22.11 -15.52 10.49
CA ALA A 341 20.73 -15.64 10.96
C ALA A 341 19.73 -15.76 9.82
N LEU A 342 20.02 -15.16 8.67
CA LEU A 342 19.13 -15.17 7.51
C LEU A 342 19.62 -16.09 6.40
N GLN A 343 20.60 -16.96 6.70
CA GLN A 343 21.26 -17.73 5.67
C GLN A 343 20.32 -18.72 4.97
N ARG A 344 19.30 -19.18 5.66
CA ARG A 344 18.33 -20.10 5.07
C ARG A 344 17.24 -19.40 4.26
N CYS A 345 17.19 -18.07 4.34
CA CYS A 345 16.24 -17.29 3.54
C CYS A 345 16.80 -17.11 2.14
N SER A 346 16.78 -18.18 1.36
CA SER A 346 17.48 -18.28 0.09
C SER A 346 16.85 -17.45 -1.03
N GLN A 347 15.75 -16.73 -0.75
CA GLN A 347 15.13 -15.84 -1.71
C GLN A 347 15.05 -14.40 -1.21
N LEU A 348 15.70 -14.11 -0.08
CA LEU A 348 15.59 -12.77 0.51
C LEU A 348 16.24 -11.74 -0.42
N SER A 349 15.44 -10.74 -0.79
CA SER A 349 15.85 -9.69 -1.72
C SER A 349 15.94 -8.33 -1.05
N ASN A 350 15.12 -8.08 -0.04
CA ASN A 350 14.99 -6.76 0.57
C ASN A 350 15.06 -6.89 2.09
N LEU A 351 16.06 -6.24 2.68
CA LEU A 351 16.24 -6.23 4.13
C LEU A 351 16.35 -4.80 4.63
N ALA A 352 15.39 -4.38 5.44
CA ALA A 352 15.36 -3.05 6.04
C ALA A 352 15.73 -3.15 7.52
N LEU A 353 16.83 -2.48 7.89
CA LEU A 353 17.34 -2.46 9.26
C LEU A 353 17.61 -1.01 9.73
N GLU A 354 16.99 -0.02 9.08
CA GLU A 354 17.23 1.36 9.46
C GLU A 354 16.78 1.64 10.88
N GLN A 355 17.47 2.63 11.50
CA GLN A 355 17.11 3.10 12.84
C GLN A 355 17.09 1.98 13.86
N ASN A 356 18.20 1.25 13.91
CA ASN A 356 18.46 0.23 14.92
C ASN A 356 19.74 0.60 15.66
N LEU A 357 20.33 -0.36 16.37
CA LEU A 357 21.50 -0.12 17.20
C LEU A 357 22.71 -0.95 16.76
N LEU A 358 22.77 -1.28 15.47
CA LEU A 358 23.83 -2.13 14.94
C LEU A 358 25.17 -1.40 14.95
N LEU A 359 26.23 -2.11 15.35
CA LEU A 359 27.60 -1.60 15.35
C LEU A 359 28.36 -2.02 14.09
N SER A 360 27.83 -2.98 13.35
CA SER A 360 28.46 -3.47 12.13
C SER A 360 27.40 -4.07 11.21
N ILE A 361 27.75 -4.25 9.95
CA ILE A 361 26.89 -4.94 9.01
C ILE A 361 26.81 -6.40 9.43
N PRO A 362 25.59 -6.99 9.49
CA PRO A 362 25.47 -8.39 9.87
C PRO A 362 26.27 -9.30 8.92
N LEU A 363 26.89 -10.34 9.48
CA LEU A 363 27.71 -11.28 8.73
C LEU A 363 26.86 -12.36 8.09
N LYS A 364 27.34 -12.86 6.94
CA LYS A 364 26.75 -13.99 6.24
C LYS A 364 25.29 -13.76 5.86
N LEU A 365 25.01 -12.58 5.32
CA LEU A 365 23.70 -12.27 4.76
C LEU A 365 23.49 -13.08 3.48
N PRO A 366 22.23 -13.32 3.10
CA PRO A 366 21.97 -14.13 1.88
C PRO A 366 22.52 -13.48 0.61
N GLU A 367 23.02 -14.33 -0.28
CA GLU A 367 23.60 -13.89 -1.57
C GLU A 367 22.56 -13.21 -2.47
N THR A 368 21.29 -13.52 -2.27
CA THR A 368 20.20 -13.01 -3.09
C THR A 368 19.84 -11.57 -2.81
N LEU A 369 20.41 -10.99 -1.74
CA LEU A 369 20.02 -9.66 -1.29
C LEU A 369 20.28 -8.60 -2.36
N ALA A 370 19.23 -7.85 -2.73
CA ALA A 370 19.32 -6.77 -3.70
C ALA A 370 19.29 -5.40 -3.02
N ARG A 371 18.60 -5.28 -1.91
CA ARG A 371 18.48 -4.03 -1.15
C ARG A 371 18.84 -4.27 0.30
N LEU A 372 19.74 -3.45 0.82
CA LEU A 372 20.12 -3.50 2.22
C LEU A 372 20.09 -2.07 2.76
N ASP A 373 19.20 -1.80 3.70
CA ASP A 373 19.08 -0.48 4.28
C ASP A 373 19.55 -0.52 5.74
N LEU A 374 20.64 0.23 6.00
CA LEU A 374 21.27 0.31 7.33
C LEU A 374 21.30 1.74 7.84
N LYS A 375 20.48 2.61 7.31
CA LYS A 375 20.42 4.02 7.70
C LYS A 375 20.16 4.16 9.20
N GLY A 376 20.91 5.05 9.85
CA GLY A 376 20.59 5.40 11.23
C GLY A 376 20.99 4.34 12.25
N ASN A 377 22.09 3.66 12.02
CA ASN A 377 22.69 2.75 13.01
C ASN A 377 23.96 3.39 13.57
N ALA A 378 24.83 2.58 14.16
CA ALA A 378 26.07 3.06 14.73
C ALA A 378 27.29 2.37 14.11
N ILE A 379 27.20 2.06 12.82
CA ILE A 379 28.25 1.36 12.10
C ILE A 379 29.45 2.27 11.93
N GLN A 380 30.64 1.80 12.33
CA GLN A 380 31.87 2.56 12.22
C GLN A 380 32.75 2.08 11.09
N ASP A 381 32.81 0.77 10.87
CA ASP A 381 33.68 0.17 9.89
C ASP A 381 32.91 -0.76 8.99
N ILE A 382 33.33 -0.84 7.74
CA ILE A 382 32.77 -1.77 6.78
C ILE A 382 33.89 -2.69 6.32
N ALA A 383 33.77 -3.98 6.65
CA ALA A 383 34.78 -4.96 6.34
C ALA A 383 34.41 -5.73 5.08
N GLU A 384 35.44 -6.19 4.37
CA GLU A 384 35.27 -6.99 3.15
C GLU A 384 34.39 -8.22 3.42
N ARG A 385 34.62 -8.90 4.57
CA ARG A 385 33.88 -10.12 4.89
C ARG A 385 32.38 -9.90 5.08
N GLU A 386 31.97 -8.66 5.32
CA GLU A 386 30.54 -8.34 5.49
C GLU A 386 29.80 -8.24 4.15
N LEU A 387 30.50 -7.86 3.09
CA LEU A 387 29.85 -7.59 1.79
C LEU A 387 30.29 -8.56 0.70
N LYS A 388 31.30 -9.37 0.92
CA LYS A 388 31.94 -10.14 -0.15
C LYS A 388 31.02 -11.09 -0.91
N ASP A 389 29.97 -11.60 -0.26
CA ASP A 389 29.08 -12.56 -0.86
C ASP A 389 27.83 -11.94 -1.46
N LEU A 390 27.68 -10.60 -1.37
CA LEU A 390 26.45 -9.93 -1.79
C LEU A 390 26.51 -9.54 -3.26
N LYS A 391 26.64 -10.55 -4.12
CA LYS A 391 26.84 -10.35 -5.56
C LYS A 391 25.64 -9.74 -6.27
N GLN A 392 24.45 -9.84 -5.68
CA GLN A 392 23.23 -9.29 -6.26
C GLN A 392 22.88 -7.91 -5.73
N LEU A 393 23.66 -7.38 -4.78
CA LEU A 393 23.30 -6.13 -4.11
C LEU A 393 23.31 -4.96 -5.08
N GLN A 394 22.18 -4.25 -5.14
CA GLN A 394 21.99 -3.11 -6.02
C GLN A 394 21.87 -1.80 -5.25
N VAL A 395 21.31 -1.84 -4.05
CA VAL A 395 21.09 -0.63 -3.24
C VAL A 395 21.65 -0.88 -1.85
N LEU A 396 22.54 0.01 -1.41
CA LEU A 396 23.10 -0.02 -0.07
C LEU A 396 22.95 1.35 0.56
N ASN A 397 22.17 1.43 1.62
CA ASN A 397 21.94 2.69 2.33
C ASN A 397 22.69 2.68 3.64
N LEU A 398 23.71 3.56 3.74
CA LEU A 398 24.56 3.69 4.93
C LEU A 398 24.44 5.07 5.56
N ARG A 399 23.38 5.80 5.25
CA ARG A 399 23.17 7.15 5.79
C ARG A 399 23.14 7.14 7.31
N ASN A 400 23.63 8.23 7.89
CA ASN A 400 23.47 8.48 9.31
C ASN A 400 24.04 7.35 10.18
N ASN A 401 25.27 6.96 9.87
CA ASN A 401 26.04 6.02 10.68
C ASN A 401 27.25 6.76 11.26
N LYS A 402 28.29 6.03 11.62
CA LYS A 402 29.51 6.59 12.21
C LYS A 402 30.73 6.27 11.35
N ILE A 403 30.56 6.14 10.05
CA ILE A 403 31.60 5.70 9.11
C ILE A 403 32.51 6.89 8.78
N SER A 404 33.82 6.70 8.96
CA SER A 404 34.79 7.73 8.63
C SER A 404 35.68 7.36 7.44
N ALA A 405 35.71 6.08 7.05
CA ALA A 405 36.55 5.60 5.97
C ALA A 405 35.89 4.40 5.29
N LEU A 406 36.23 4.18 4.04
CA LEU A 406 35.79 3.01 3.29
C LEU A 406 37.00 2.27 2.76
N ASP A 407 37.02 0.95 2.96
CA ASP A 407 38.02 0.09 2.40
C ASP A 407 37.62 -0.25 0.95
N LEU A 408 38.54 0.00 0.03
CA LEU A 408 38.30 -0.31 -1.36
C LEU A 408 37.91 -1.77 -1.57
N LYS A 409 38.53 -2.68 -0.84
CA LYS A 409 38.24 -4.11 -0.96
C LYS A 409 36.79 -4.47 -0.61
N ALA A 410 36.19 -3.71 0.30
CA ALA A 410 34.80 -3.96 0.69
C ALA A 410 33.85 -3.71 -0.47
N LEU A 411 34.16 -2.73 -1.32
CA LEU A 411 33.30 -2.35 -2.42
C LEU A 411 33.58 -3.05 -3.73
N GLU A 412 34.79 -3.58 -3.88
CA GLU A 412 35.17 -4.28 -5.13
C GLU A 412 34.32 -5.50 -5.38
N GLY A 413 33.82 -6.12 -4.34
CA GLY A 413 33.01 -7.34 -4.43
C GLY A 413 31.55 -7.14 -4.72
N LEU A 414 31.13 -5.93 -5.09
CA LEU A 414 29.73 -5.61 -5.34
C LEU A 414 29.50 -5.25 -6.81
N PRO A 415 29.47 -6.25 -7.70
CA PRO A 415 29.44 -5.97 -9.14
C PRO A 415 28.15 -5.33 -9.63
N ARG A 416 27.06 -5.45 -8.90
CA ARG A 416 25.75 -4.93 -9.31
C ARG A 416 25.32 -3.68 -8.54
N LEU A 417 26.19 -3.11 -7.71
CA LEU A 417 25.83 -1.96 -6.91
C LEU A 417 25.53 -0.75 -7.79
N ARG A 418 24.30 -0.25 -7.72
CA ARG A 418 23.82 0.88 -8.50
C ARG A 418 23.62 2.13 -7.68
N HIS A 419 23.22 1.99 -6.42
CA HIS A 419 22.91 3.13 -5.55
C HIS A 419 23.58 2.94 -4.21
N LEU A 420 24.34 3.94 -3.79
CA LEU A 420 25.05 3.95 -2.52
C LEU A 420 24.79 5.28 -1.84
N TYR A 421 24.18 5.23 -0.65
CA TYR A 421 23.82 6.42 0.10
C TYR A 421 24.74 6.57 1.31
N LEU A 422 25.45 7.68 1.37
CA LEU A 422 26.54 7.89 2.35
C LEU A 422 26.35 9.14 3.22
N ASP A 423 25.26 9.86 3.10
CA ASP A 423 24.98 11.09 3.84
C ASP A 423 25.04 10.88 5.35
N GLY A 424 25.41 11.92 6.07
CA GLY A 424 25.30 11.90 7.52
C GLY A 424 26.32 11.04 8.24
N ASN A 425 27.46 10.77 7.61
CA ASN A 425 28.57 10.06 8.23
C ASN A 425 29.73 11.03 8.48
N PRO A 426 30.58 10.78 9.49
CA PRO A 426 31.70 11.68 9.78
C PRO A 426 32.94 11.32 8.96
N TRP A 427 32.86 11.53 7.63
CA TRP A 427 33.96 11.16 6.72
C TRP A 427 35.23 11.89 7.04
N ASN A 428 36.31 11.14 7.17
CA ASN A 428 37.66 11.69 7.24
C ASN A 428 38.23 11.60 5.81
N CYS A 429 38.20 12.73 5.11
CA CYS A 429 38.48 12.77 3.71
C CYS A 429 39.98 12.81 3.42
N THR A 430 40.65 11.71 3.68
CA THR A 430 42.02 11.48 3.25
C THR A 430 42.04 11.14 1.75
N CYS A 431 43.25 11.17 1.18
CA CYS A 431 43.37 10.87 -0.25
C CYS A 431 43.00 9.43 -0.59
N SER A 432 43.00 8.53 0.38
CA SER A 432 42.59 7.15 0.12
C SER A 432 41.13 7.03 -0.29
N LEU A 433 40.25 7.96 0.13
CA LEU A 433 38.88 7.96 -0.29
C LEU A 433 38.71 8.27 -1.78
N LEU A 434 39.67 8.97 -2.39
CA LEU A 434 39.60 9.23 -3.82
C LEU A 434 39.76 7.97 -4.66
N LYS A 435 40.47 6.99 -4.16
CA LYS A 435 40.57 5.69 -4.83
C LYS A 435 39.20 4.99 -4.86
N VAL A 436 38.49 5.08 -3.75
CA VAL A 436 37.13 4.55 -3.66
C VAL A 436 36.21 5.29 -4.63
N ARG A 437 36.33 6.62 -4.68
CA ARG A 437 35.58 7.47 -5.60
C ARG A 437 35.74 7.00 -7.04
N GLU A 438 37.00 6.74 -7.45
CA GLU A 438 37.29 6.31 -8.82
C GLU A 438 36.67 4.97 -9.14
N VAL A 439 36.73 4.01 -8.21
CA VAL A 439 36.14 2.70 -8.42
C VAL A 439 34.62 2.81 -8.57
N LEU A 440 33.99 3.60 -7.72
CA LEU A 440 32.53 3.78 -7.77
C LEU A 440 32.10 4.46 -9.06
N LYS A 441 32.87 5.45 -9.52
CA LYS A 441 32.56 6.11 -10.80
C LYS A 441 32.75 5.16 -11.98
N ALA A 442 33.79 4.33 -11.94
CA ALA A 442 34.03 3.38 -13.01
C ALA A 442 32.92 2.33 -13.10
N LYS A 443 32.33 1.97 -11.98
CA LYS A 443 31.21 1.04 -11.95
C LYS A 443 29.89 1.68 -12.39
N GLY A 444 29.84 3.00 -12.48
CA GLY A 444 28.59 3.71 -12.74
C GLY A 444 27.64 3.75 -11.57
N THR A 445 28.15 3.54 -10.36
CA THR A 445 27.34 3.59 -9.14
C THR A 445 26.91 5.01 -8.86
N ASP A 446 25.62 5.22 -8.64
CA ASP A 446 25.08 6.51 -8.22
C ASP A 446 25.30 6.65 -6.71
N VAL A 447 26.19 7.59 -6.33
CA VAL A 447 26.55 7.79 -4.92
C VAL A 447 25.99 9.12 -4.44
N ARG A 448 25.32 9.10 -3.30
CA ARG A 448 24.77 10.29 -2.69
C ARG A 448 25.47 10.54 -1.37
N GLY A 449 25.88 11.80 -1.15
CA GLY A 449 26.50 12.21 0.09
C GLY A 449 28.00 12.21 0.03
N GLY A 450 28.66 11.86 1.14
CA GLY A 450 30.10 11.86 1.22
C GLY A 450 30.69 13.18 1.68
N GLN A 451 29.92 13.97 2.44
CA GLN A 451 30.42 15.24 2.99
C GLN A 451 31.44 15.01 4.07
N CYS A 452 32.54 15.72 3.98
CA CYS A 452 33.68 15.56 4.90
C CYS A 452 33.40 16.22 6.27
N ALA A 453 33.76 15.49 7.33
CA ALA A 453 33.83 16.06 8.67
C ALA A 453 35.24 16.41 9.05
N ALA A 454 36.22 15.77 8.41
CA ALA A 454 37.66 16.00 8.71
C ALA A 454 38.44 15.74 7.42
N PRO A 455 39.66 16.26 7.30
CA PRO A 455 40.27 17.25 8.13
C PRO A 455 39.55 18.61 8.06
N ALA A 456 39.88 19.51 9.00
CA ALA A 456 39.15 20.79 9.16
C ALA A 456 39.11 21.59 7.85
N GLU A 457 40.19 21.60 7.07
CA GLU A 457 40.26 22.37 5.83
C GLU A 457 39.39 21.81 4.73
N ARG A 458 38.84 20.59 4.88
CA ARG A 458 37.98 19.97 3.90
C ARG A 458 36.55 19.83 4.38
N GLN A 459 36.24 20.34 5.56
CA GLN A 459 34.92 20.21 6.16
C GLN A 459 33.84 20.78 5.22
N GLY A 460 32.78 20.03 5.02
CA GLY A 460 31.68 20.43 4.16
C GLY A 460 31.85 20.08 2.71
N GLU A 461 33.06 19.76 2.25
CA GLU A 461 33.30 19.29 0.89
C GLU A 461 32.83 17.84 0.77
N SER A 462 32.47 17.42 -0.43
CA SER A 462 32.13 16.02 -0.69
C SER A 462 33.28 15.31 -1.34
N TRP A 463 33.75 14.20 -0.75
CA TRP A 463 34.86 13.46 -1.35
C TRP A 463 34.43 12.81 -2.67
N MET A 464 33.12 12.71 -2.95
CA MET A 464 32.63 12.16 -4.20
C MET A 464 32.64 13.17 -5.34
N SER A 465 32.62 14.47 -5.05
CA SER A 465 32.46 15.47 -6.12
C SER A 465 33.45 16.66 -6.02
N SER A 466 34.17 16.80 -4.92
CA SER A 466 35.01 17.98 -4.73
C SER A 466 36.20 18.00 -5.68
N LYS A 467 36.29 19.06 -6.47
CA LYS A 467 37.45 19.29 -7.31
C LYS A 467 38.64 19.76 -6.51
N LYS A 468 38.41 20.45 -5.41
CA LYS A 468 39.45 20.92 -4.49
C LYS A 468 40.22 19.75 -3.90
N ILE A 469 39.51 18.74 -3.37
CA ILE A 469 40.14 17.56 -2.79
C ILE A 469 40.90 16.80 -3.89
N MET A 470 40.30 16.70 -5.07
CA MET A 470 40.95 16.04 -6.22
C MET A 470 42.28 16.66 -6.52
N ARG A 471 42.33 17.99 -6.60
CA ARG A 471 43.58 18.70 -6.89
C ARG A 471 44.61 18.53 -5.80
N GLN A 472 44.19 18.59 -4.55
CA GLN A 472 45.10 18.45 -3.42
C GLN A 472 45.71 17.05 -3.36
N CYS A 473 44.99 16.04 -3.83
CA CYS A 473 45.42 14.66 -3.79
C CYS A 473 46.02 14.17 -5.12
N GLU A 474 46.20 15.06 -6.11
CA GLU A 474 46.66 14.70 -7.45
C GLU A 474 48.04 14.06 -7.40
N HIS A 475 48.94 14.60 -6.61
CA HIS A 475 50.29 14.06 -6.50
C HIS A 475 50.26 12.63 -5.90
N HIS A 476 49.45 12.42 -4.91
CA HIS A 476 49.30 11.09 -4.31
C HIS A 476 48.74 10.07 -5.28
N LEU A 477 47.76 10.46 -6.09
CA LEU A 477 47.16 9.60 -7.10
C LEU A 477 48.17 9.28 -8.21
N HIS A 478 49.03 10.24 -8.60
CA HIS A 478 50.05 10.05 -9.60
C HIS A 478 51.07 9.01 -9.17
N LEU A 479 51.48 9.02 -7.92
CA LEU A 479 52.41 8.05 -7.39
C LEU A 479 51.88 6.62 -7.41
N THR A 480 50.59 6.47 -7.17
CA THR A 480 49.97 5.16 -7.22
C THR A 480 49.73 4.68 -8.65
N GLU A 481 49.57 5.61 -9.62
CA GLU A 481 49.46 5.26 -11.03
C GLU A 481 50.78 4.78 -11.63
N THR A 482 51.89 5.41 -11.26
CA THR A 482 53.19 4.97 -11.75
C THR A 482 53.53 3.57 -11.27
N ASN A 483 53.05 3.16 -10.11
CA ASN A 483 53.27 1.79 -9.62
C ASN A 483 52.34 0.76 -10.31
N LYS A 484 51.29 1.22 -10.99
CA LYS A 484 50.35 0.35 -11.69
C LYS A 484 50.53 0.31 -13.19
N GLU A 485 51.54 1.00 -13.73
CA GLU A 485 51.76 1.06 -15.17
C GLU A 485 52.12 -0.28 -15.79
N THR A 486 52.39 -1.28 -15.00
CA THR A 486 52.67 -2.63 -15.48
C THR A 486 51.41 -3.45 -15.70
N LYS A 487 50.23 -2.96 -15.31
CA LYS A 487 48.96 -3.66 -15.53
C LYS A 487 48.16 -2.95 -16.59
N LYS A 488 47.72 -3.71 -17.62
CA LYS A 488 46.92 -3.16 -18.71
C LYS A 488 45.71 -2.46 -18.18
N LYS A 489 45.50 -1.21 -18.56
CA LYS A 489 44.28 -0.49 -18.29
C LYS A 489 43.13 -1.14 -19.05
N SER A 490 42.23 -1.75 -18.36
CA SER A 490 40.99 -2.15 -18.99
C SER A 490 40.17 -0.89 -19.19
N LYS A 491 39.72 -0.69 -20.43
CA LYS A 491 38.81 0.41 -20.72
C LYS A 491 37.55 0.24 -19.89
N PRO A 492 37.11 1.28 -19.17
CA PRO A 492 35.84 1.19 -18.48
C PRO A 492 34.74 1.04 -19.53
N GLU A 493 33.95 0.02 -19.36
CA GLU A 493 32.76 -0.12 -20.19
C GLU A 493 31.82 1.04 -19.88
N GLU A 494 31.37 1.67 -20.95
CA GLU A 494 30.38 2.72 -20.80
C GLU A 494 29.07 2.07 -20.33
N HIS A 495 28.85 2.20 -19.08
CA HIS A 495 27.56 1.80 -18.54
C HIS A 495 26.61 3.00 -18.63
N SER A 496 25.60 2.84 -19.46
CA SER A 496 24.53 3.82 -19.48
C SER A 496 23.83 3.75 -18.12
N SER A 497 24.19 4.66 -17.27
CA SER A 497 23.50 4.76 -16.00
C SER A 497 22.16 5.43 -16.23
N ILE A 498 21.12 4.67 -16.05
CA ILE A 498 19.80 5.25 -15.96
C ILE A 498 19.78 5.98 -14.61
N ARG A 499 19.85 7.29 -14.67
CA ARG A 499 19.74 8.09 -13.46
C ARG A 499 18.29 8.06 -13.02
N ILE A 500 18.02 7.24 -12.05
CA ILE A 500 16.75 7.31 -11.36
C ILE A 500 16.90 8.45 -10.36
N ASN A 501 16.20 9.55 -10.62
CA ASN A 501 16.11 10.63 -9.66
C ASN A 501 15.30 10.11 -8.49
N MET A 502 16.00 9.60 -7.52
CA MET A 502 15.36 9.28 -6.26
C MET A 502 15.42 10.53 -5.41
N ASP A 503 14.30 11.18 -5.25
CA ASP A 503 14.18 12.26 -4.28
C ASP A 503 14.49 11.72 -2.89
N ASP A 504 14.88 12.62 -2.02
CA ASP A 504 15.47 12.26 -0.74
C ASP A 504 14.54 11.56 0.24
N ASP A 505 13.30 11.34 -0.14
CA ASP A 505 12.37 10.57 0.69
C ASP A 505 12.46 9.09 0.31
N ASP A 506 13.61 8.52 0.59
CA ASP A 506 13.93 7.18 0.12
C ASP A 506 13.39 6.06 0.98
N ASP A 507 12.44 6.39 1.84
CA ASP A 507 11.91 5.37 2.73
C ASP A 507 10.74 4.60 2.12
N ASP A 508 10.31 5.00 0.91
CA ASP A 508 9.26 4.27 0.20
C ASP A 508 9.88 3.19 -0.66
N TYR A 509 10.05 2.03 -0.07
CA TYR A 509 10.41 0.85 -0.83
C TYR A 509 9.15 0.27 -1.44
N GLU A 510 9.04 0.39 -2.76
CA GLU A 510 7.98 -0.34 -3.44
C GLU A 510 8.35 -1.82 -3.40
N ILE A 511 7.49 -2.58 -2.82
CA ILE A 511 7.66 -4.02 -2.70
C ILE A 511 6.77 -4.68 -3.74
N ASP A 512 7.39 -5.24 -4.73
CA ASP A 512 6.68 -5.99 -5.77
C ASP A 512 6.30 -7.39 -5.28
#